data_0fecf86af39a42a2f12c679212458127
#
_entry.id   0fecf86af39a42a2f12c679212458127
#
_cell.length_a   1.000
_cell.length_b   1.000
_cell.length_c   1.000
_cell.angle_alpha   90.00
_cell.angle_beta   90.00
_cell.angle_gamma   90.00
#
_symmetry.space_group_name_H-M   'P 1'
#
loop_
_entity.id
_entity.type
_entity.pdbx_description
1 polymer ?
#
loop_
_entity_poly.entity_id
_entity_poly.type
_entity_poly.pdbx_seq_one_letter_code
_entity_poly.pdbx_strand_id
1 'polypeptide(L)'
;MNVLVIDGQGGGIGKLLVSGIKSEYPDFFVTAVGANSIATSAMLKAGADAAATGENAVCVGCRKADVIAGPVGIVIADALLGEITPKMAAAIGQSDAKRVLVPVNHCDNIVVGVGDI
;
A
#
# COMPACT_ATOMS: atom_id res chain seq x y z
N MET A 1 13.19 3.97 -10.73
CA MET A 1 12.81 3.36 -9.43
C MET A 1 11.40 2.84 -9.51
N ASN A 2 11.19 1.64 -9.06
CA ASN A 2 9.87 1.00 -9.02
C ASN A 2 9.29 1.12 -7.63
N VAL A 3 8.16 1.83 -7.52
CA VAL A 3 7.43 2.02 -6.27
C VAL A 3 6.14 1.23 -6.32
N LEU A 4 5.89 0.45 -5.29
CA LEU A 4 4.64 -0.30 -5.11
C LEU A 4 3.84 0.37 -3.99
N VAL A 5 2.66 0.85 -4.31
CA VAL A 5 1.74 1.41 -3.31
C VAL A 5 0.63 0.40 -3.07
N ILE A 6 0.45 0.01 -1.81
CA ILE A 6 -0.56 -0.97 -1.40
C ILE A 6 -1.54 -0.29 -0.45
N ASP A 7 -2.82 -0.50 -0.67
CA ASP A 7 -3.87 -0.01 0.22
C ASP A 7 -5.10 -0.92 0.11
N GLY A 8 -6.03 -0.70 1.00
CA GLY A 8 -7.30 -1.41 1.01
C GLY A 8 -8.45 -0.46 1.27
N GLN A 9 -9.61 -1.03 1.63
CA GLN A 9 -10.82 -0.28 1.88
C GLN A 9 -11.12 0.71 0.76
N GLY A 10 -11.23 2.01 1.03
CA GLY A 10 -11.50 3.01 0.01
C GLY A 10 -10.29 3.54 -0.74
N GLY A 11 -9.08 3.12 -0.36
CA GLY A 11 -7.84 3.57 -1.00
C GLY A 11 -7.46 5.02 -0.71
N GLY A 12 -7.97 5.59 0.40
CA GLY A 12 -7.76 7.00 0.71
C GLY A 12 -6.31 7.40 0.91
N ILE A 13 -5.55 6.60 1.66
CA ILE A 13 -4.13 6.86 1.89
C ILE A 13 -3.34 6.55 0.62
N GLY A 14 -3.65 5.43 -0.02
CA GLY A 14 -2.96 5.00 -1.24
C GLY A 14 -3.06 6.02 -2.36
N LYS A 15 -4.23 6.59 -2.59
CA LYS A 15 -4.39 7.60 -3.64
C LYS A 15 -3.58 8.86 -3.37
N LEU A 16 -3.47 9.28 -2.11
CA LEU A 16 -2.65 10.44 -1.74
C LEU A 16 -1.17 10.14 -1.94
N LEU A 17 -0.73 8.93 -1.60
CA LEU A 17 0.65 8.51 -1.83
C LEU A 17 0.98 8.48 -3.32
N VAL A 18 0.12 7.88 -4.13
CA VAL A 18 0.33 7.82 -5.59
C VAL A 18 0.42 9.23 -6.17
N SER A 19 -0.54 10.08 -5.84
CA SER A 19 -0.56 11.45 -6.33
C SER A 19 0.70 12.23 -5.94
N GLY A 20 1.10 12.12 -4.67
CA GLY A 20 2.29 12.81 -4.16
C GLY A 20 3.57 12.32 -4.80
N ILE A 21 3.72 11.00 -4.93
CA ILE A 21 4.91 10.42 -5.54
C ILE A 21 5.03 10.81 -7.00
N LYS A 22 3.95 10.72 -7.77
CA LYS A 22 3.97 11.09 -9.20
C LYS A 22 4.22 12.58 -9.39
N SER A 23 3.75 13.42 -8.48
CA SER A 23 4.00 14.86 -8.53
C SER A 23 5.46 15.21 -8.26
N GLU A 24 6.06 14.60 -7.24
CA GLU A 24 7.45 14.89 -6.84
C GLU A 24 8.48 14.15 -7.69
N TYR A 25 8.15 12.93 -8.14
CA TYR A 25 9.07 12.06 -8.85
C TYR A 25 8.39 11.48 -10.09
N PRO A 26 8.11 12.33 -11.10
CA PRO A 26 7.33 11.89 -12.27
C PRO A 26 7.98 10.74 -13.06
N ASP A 27 9.29 10.53 -12.91
CA ASP A 27 10.00 9.45 -13.61
C ASP A 27 9.94 8.11 -12.87
N PHE A 28 9.46 8.08 -11.62
CA PHE A 28 9.28 6.83 -10.92
C PHE A 28 8.14 6.04 -11.55
N PHE A 29 8.32 4.75 -11.68
CA PHE A 29 7.24 3.87 -12.10
C PHE A 29 6.45 3.43 -10.88
N VAL A 30 5.18 3.82 -10.81
CA VAL A 30 4.33 3.52 -9.65
C VAL A 30 3.30 2.48 -10.04
N THR A 31 3.38 1.33 -9.36
CA THR A 31 2.37 0.28 -9.44
C THR A 31 1.50 0.36 -8.18
N ALA A 32 0.20 0.40 -8.36
CA ALA A 32 -0.74 0.38 -7.25
C ALA A 32 -1.39 -0.99 -7.16
N VAL A 33 -1.44 -1.55 -5.95
CA VAL A 33 -2.17 -2.80 -5.72
C VAL A 33 -3.16 -2.57 -4.59
N GLY A 34 -4.44 -2.70 -4.91
CA GLY A 34 -5.52 -2.64 -3.94
C GLY A 34 -5.87 -4.02 -3.41
N ALA A 35 -6.19 -4.11 -2.12
CA ALA A 35 -6.75 -5.34 -1.56
C ALA A 35 -8.16 -5.61 -2.12
N ASN A 36 -8.79 -4.59 -2.69
CA ASN A 36 -10.09 -4.67 -3.38
C ASN A 36 -10.08 -3.73 -4.60
N SER A 37 -11.05 -3.90 -5.48
CA SER A 37 -11.10 -3.13 -6.74
C SER A 37 -11.37 -1.64 -6.54
N ILE A 38 -12.06 -1.26 -5.48
CA ILE A 38 -12.36 0.15 -5.19
C ILE A 38 -11.05 0.88 -4.85
N ALA A 39 -10.24 0.30 -3.99
CA ALA A 39 -8.93 0.87 -3.64
C ALA A 39 -8.02 0.94 -4.87
N THR A 40 -8.00 -0.12 -5.67
CA THR A 40 -7.21 -0.15 -6.92
C THR A 40 -7.62 0.99 -7.85
N SER A 41 -8.93 1.16 -8.05
CA SER A 41 -9.46 2.19 -8.94
C SER A 41 -9.11 3.60 -8.46
N ALA A 42 -9.21 3.84 -7.15
CA ALA A 42 -8.86 5.14 -6.56
C ALA A 42 -7.39 5.49 -6.82
N MET A 43 -6.50 4.52 -6.62
CA MET A 43 -5.07 4.73 -6.83
C MET A 43 -4.71 4.89 -8.31
N LEU A 44 -5.37 4.13 -9.19
CA LEU A 44 -5.14 4.27 -10.62
C LEU A 44 -5.55 5.66 -11.10
N LYS A 45 -6.71 6.15 -10.66
CA LYS A 45 -7.17 7.51 -10.99
C LYS A 45 -6.24 8.58 -10.46
N ALA A 46 -5.54 8.32 -9.37
CA ALA A 46 -4.58 9.26 -8.79
C ALA A 46 -3.27 9.35 -9.57
N GLY A 47 -3.07 8.50 -10.58
CA GLY A 47 -1.94 8.60 -11.48
C GLY A 47 -0.97 7.43 -11.48
N ALA A 48 -1.33 6.29 -10.87
CA ALA A 48 -0.47 5.11 -10.94
C ALA A 48 -0.26 4.68 -12.39
N ASP A 49 0.97 4.24 -12.69
CA ASP A 49 1.33 3.80 -14.05
C ASP A 49 0.78 2.42 -14.38
N ALA A 50 0.60 1.59 -13.35
CA ALA A 50 0.02 0.26 -13.48
C ALA A 50 -0.77 -0.03 -12.21
N ALA A 51 -1.75 -0.92 -12.31
CA ALA A 51 -2.57 -1.28 -11.16
C ALA A 51 -3.03 -2.73 -11.25
N ALA A 52 -3.18 -3.37 -10.10
CA ALA A 52 -3.69 -4.72 -9.98
C ALA A 52 -4.40 -4.88 -8.63
N THR A 53 -5.11 -5.97 -8.45
CA THR A 53 -5.92 -6.20 -7.25
C THR A 53 -5.64 -7.57 -6.66
N GLY A 54 -5.49 -7.63 -5.35
CA GLY A 54 -5.56 -8.87 -4.61
C GLY A 54 -4.21 -9.43 -4.15
N GLU A 55 -4.31 -10.55 -3.45
CA GLU A 55 -3.18 -11.14 -2.73
C GLU A 55 -2.00 -11.49 -3.62
N ASN A 56 -2.27 -12.15 -4.75
CA ASN A 56 -1.17 -12.56 -5.61
C ASN A 56 -0.46 -11.36 -6.22
N ALA A 57 -1.21 -10.31 -6.57
CA ALA A 57 -0.64 -9.08 -7.10
C ALA A 57 0.29 -8.42 -6.08
N VAL A 58 -0.08 -8.44 -4.79
CA VAL A 58 0.80 -7.97 -3.71
C VAL A 58 2.09 -8.78 -3.69
N CYS A 59 1.98 -10.10 -3.68
CA CYS A 59 3.15 -10.99 -3.60
C CYS A 59 4.10 -10.77 -4.77
N VAL A 60 3.57 -10.68 -5.98
CA VAL A 60 4.37 -10.46 -7.19
C VAL A 60 5.00 -9.06 -7.16
N GLY A 61 4.22 -8.05 -6.81
CA GLY A 61 4.70 -6.67 -6.74
C GLY A 61 5.84 -6.50 -5.74
N CYS A 62 5.74 -7.16 -4.58
CA CYS A 62 6.78 -7.09 -3.54
C CYS A 62 8.13 -7.61 -4.00
N ARG A 63 8.15 -8.53 -4.97
CA ARG A 63 9.41 -9.07 -5.50
C ARG A 63 10.11 -8.12 -6.46
N LYS A 64 9.36 -7.18 -7.04
CA LYS A 64 9.86 -6.27 -8.08
C LYS A 64 10.12 -4.86 -7.58
N ALA A 65 9.59 -4.51 -6.41
CA ALA A 65 9.63 -3.14 -5.91
C ALA A 65 10.99 -2.78 -5.33
N ASP A 66 11.40 -1.54 -5.54
CA ASP A 66 12.50 -0.92 -4.82
C ASP A 66 11.99 -0.29 -3.51
N VAL A 67 10.78 0.23 -3.53
CA VAL A 67 10.11 0.84 -2.38
C VAL A 67 8.67 0.35 -2.33
N ILE A 68 8.21 -0.01 -1.14
CA ILE A 68 6.80 -0.32 -0.88
C ILE A 68 6.26 0.76 0.06
N ALA A 69 5.14 1.36 -0.30
CA ALA A 69 4.50 2.40 0.50
C ALA A 69 3.03 2.08 0.72
N GLY A 70 2.53 2.47 1.89
CA GLY A 70 1.13 2.27 2.24
C GLY A 70 0.87 2.56 3.71
N PRO A 71 -0.38 2.41 4.16
CA PRO A 71 -0.69 2.53 5.58
C PRO A 71 0.00 1.41 6.37
N VAL A 72 0.30 1.68 7.63
CA VAL A 72 1.02 0.71 8.48
C VAL A 72 0.31 -0.65 8.56
N GLY A 73 -1.02 -0.67 8.42
CA GLY A 73 -1.81 -1.89 8.48
C GLY A 73 -1.46 -2.93 7.42
N ILE A 74 -0.79 -2.54 6.32
CA ILE A 74 -0.44 -3.50 5.27
C ILE A 74 0.58 -4.56 5.72
N VAL A 75 1.30 -4.32 6.82
CA VAL A 75 2.23 -5.30 7.39
C VAL A 75 1.63 -6.04 8.60
N ILE A 76 0.37 -5.82 8.89
CA ILE A 76 -0.32 -6.46 10.02
C ILE A 76 -1.32 -7.48 9.45
N ALA A 77 -1.11 -8.74 9.78
CA ALA A 77 -2.02 -9.81 9.33
C ALA A 77 -3.45 -9.53 9.80
N ASP A 78 -4.40 -9.72 8.90
CA ASP A 78 -5.84 -9.54 9.13
C ASP A 78 -6.29 -8.09 9.37
N ALA A 79 -5.40 -7.13 9.15
CA ALA A 79 -5.76 -5.71 9.24
C ALA A 79 -6.72 -5.31 8.11
N LEU A 80 -7.30 -4.13 8.23
CA LEU A 80 -8.27 -3.56 7.28
C LEU A 80 -9.49 -4.49 7.11
N LEU A 81 -10.04 -4.92 8.26
CA LEU A 81 -11.21 -5.81 8.32
C LEU A 81 -10.97 -7.13 7.58
N GLY A 82 -9.74 -7.63 7.67
CA GLY A 82 -9.37 -8.91 7.05
C GLY A 82 -8.89 -8.81 5.61
N GLU A 83 -8.90 -7.63 5.02
CA GLU A 83 -8.44 -7.48 3.62
C GLU A 83 -6.96 -7.80 3.47
N ILE A 84 -6.15 -7.51 4.48
CA ILE A 84 -4.73 -7.84 4.47
C ILE A 84 -4.56 -9.26 5.01
N THR A 85 -4.38 -10.21 4.12
CA THR A 85 -4.18 -11.59 4.52
C THR A 85 -2.81 -11.77 5.17
N PRO A 86 -2.63 -12.82 6.01
CA PRO A 86 -1.30 -13.14 6.55
C PRO A 86 -0.24 -13.28 5.48
N LYS A 87 -0.58 -13.85 4.32
CA LYS A 87 0.35 -14.00 3.20
C LYS A 87 0.77 -12.65 2.64
N MET A 88 -0.16 -11.72 2.50
CA MET A 88 0.14 -10.36 2.04
C MET A 88 1.08 -9.66 3.01
N ALA A 89 0.75 -9.67 4.31
CA ALA A 89 1.57 -9.04 5.33
C ALA A 89 2.99 -9.62 5.36
N ALA A 90 3.11 -10.95 5.24
CA ALA A 90 4.40 -11.62 5.21
C ALA A 90 5.21 -11.24 3.96
N ALA A 91 4.58 -11.21 2.78
CA ALA A 91 5.25 -10.84 1.54
C ALA A 91 5.82 -9.42 1.62
N ILE A 92 5.04 -8.50 2.17
CA ILE A 92 5.47 -7.11 2.35
C ILE A 92 6.63 -7.03 3.35
N GLY A 93 6.47 -7.69 4.51
CA GLY A 93 7.48 -7.65 5.57
C GLY A 93 8.79 -8.34 5.21
N GLN A 94 8.75 -9.35 4.34
CA GLN A 94 9.91 -10.12 3.92
C GLN A 94 10.59 -9.57 2.66
N SER A 95 9.98 -8.58 2.02
CA SER A 95 10.54 -7.98 0.81
C SER A 95 11.86 -7.27 1.09
N ASP A 96 12.78 -7.32 0.13
CA ASP A 96 14.03 -6.55 0.18
C ASP A 96 13.81 -5.06 -0.08
N ALA A 97 12.64 -4.67 -0.53
CA ALA A 97 12.29 -3.27 -0.77
C ALA A 97 12.33 -2.46 0.54
N LYS A 98 12.66 -1.19 0.43
CA LYS A 98 12.48 -0.27 1.55
C LYS A 98 10.98 -0.05 1.76
N ARG A 99 10.52 -0.15 3.00
CA ARG A 99 9.11 0.07 3.34
C ARG A 99 8.91 1.45 3.92
N VAL A 100 7.95 2.19 3.38
CA VAL A 100 7.55 3.51 3.87
C VAL A 100 6.10 3.39 4.31
N LEU A 101 5.88 3.37 5.61
CA LEU A 101 4.59 3.07 6.20
C LEU A 101 3.99 4.32 6.84
N VAL A 102 2.78 4.68 6.40
CA VAL A 102 2.07 5.83 6.98
C VAL A 102 1.50 5.42 8.33
N PRO A 103 1.87 6.11 9.43
CA PRO A 103 1.42 5.74 10.76
C PRO A 103 0.00 6.25 10.98
N VAL A 104 -0.96 5.34 10.97
CA VAL A 104 -2.36 5.64 11.26
C VAL A 104 -2.88 4.64 12.29
N ASN A 105 -3.78 5.09 13.15
CA ASN A 105 -4.47 4.19 14.07
C ASN A 105 -5.61 3.51 13.31
N HIS A 106 -5.67 2.20 13.42
CA HIS A 106 -6.67 1.40 12.71
C HIS A 106 -7.31 0.39 13.64
N CYS A 107 -8.62 0.48 13.79
CA CYS A 107 -9.39 -0.52 14.54
C CYS A 107 -8.73 -0.85 15.88
N ASP A 108 -8.16 -2.04 16.01
CA ASP A 108 -7.56 -2.52 17.26
C ASP A 108 -6.09 -2.14 17.42
N ASN A 109 -5.54 -1.35 16.50
CA ASN A 109 -4.13 -0.98 16.54
C ASN A 109 -3.95 0.49 16.90
N ILE A 110 -3.13 0.74 17.91
CA ILE A 110 -2.74 2.08 18.31
C ILE A 110 -1.27 2.25 18.00
N VAL A 111 -0.96 3.25 17.17
CA VAL A 111 0.41 3.57 16.80
C VAL A 111 0.86 4.75 17.66
N VAL A 112 1.87 4.52 18.47
CA VAL A 112 2.38 5.55 19.39
C VAL A 112 2.95 6.71 18.58
N GLY A 113 2.60 7.93 18.98
CA GLY A 113 3.04 9.13 18.29
C GLY A 113 2.06 9.66 17.26
N VAL A 114 1.02 8.89 16.94
CA VAL A 114 -0.07 9.34 16.08
C VAL A 114 -1.14 9.98 16.95
N GLY A 115 -1.59 11.19 16.58
CA GLY A 115 -2.62 11.89 17.31
C GLY A 115 -3.98 11.22 17.17
N ASP A 116 -4.91 11.58 18.00
CA ASP A 116 -6.31 11.17 18.03
C ASP A 116 -6.57 9.67 17.83
N ILE A 117 -6.90 9.07 18.89
CA ILE A 117 -7.21 7.64 18.93
C ILE A 117 -8.72 7.44 18.79
#